data_cf694706207c5975b67cffc5c3014dd4
#
_entry.id   cf694706207c5975b67cffc5c3014dd4
#
_cell.length_a   1.000
_cell.length_b   1.000
_cell.length_c   1.000
_cell.angle_alpha   90.00
_cell.angle_beta   90.00
_cell.angle_gamma   90.00
#
_symmetry.space_group_name_H-M   'P 1'
#
loop_
_entity.id
_entity.type
_entity.pdbx_description
1 polymer ?
#
loop_
_entity_poly.entity_id
_entity_poly.type
_entity_poly.pdbx_seq_one_letter_code
_entity_poly.pdbx_strand_id
1 'polypeptide(L)'
;KMGEVKRTSKHKGCNKNGESQLYSLDLEDESDGTRKLMSIAPAIESVLTNGGVLLVDGLERELHPLLVNVVISKFQSKKTNPLGAQIVFTTHDTELLNMELIRKDQLYFVDKNQKDGASELYSISEFGTRTTENIRKGYLLGKYGATPRC
;
A
#
# COMPACT_ATOMS: atom_id res chain seq x y z
N LYS A 1 6.71 -6.38 37.74
CA LYS A 1 5.62 -6.85 36.87
C LYS A 1 5.45 -5.81 35.79
N MET A 2 5.86 -6.08 34.56
CA MET A 2 5.48 -5.26 33.41
C MET A 2 3.96 -5.36 33.26
N GLY A 3 3.28 -4.21 33.31
CA GLY A 3 1.85 -4.16 33.09
C GLY A 3 1.57 -4.46 31.60
N GLU A 4 0.57 -5.29 31.37
CA GLU A 4 0.08 -5.59 30.01
C GLU A 4 -0.55 -4.34 29.41
N VAL A 5 -0.01 -3.84 28.30
CA VAL A 5 -0.55 -2.66 27.61
C VAL A 5 -1.67 -3.13 26.71
N LYS A 6 -2.90 -2.95 27.15
CA LYS A 6 -4.10 -3.23 26.36
C LYS A 6 -4.36 -2.07 25.41
N ARG A 7 -4.41 -2.36 24.11
CA ARG A 7 -4.76 -1.37 23.07
C ARG A 7 -6.23 -1.51 22.71
N THR A 8 -6.96 -0.40 22.74
CA THR A 8 -8.37 -0.36 22.37
C THR A 8 -8.62 0.77 21.37
N SER A 9 -9.60 0.58 20.49
CA SER A 9 -10.14 1.60 19.59
C SER A 9 -11.48 2.10 20.09
N LYS A 10 -11.88 3.31 19.68
CA LYS A 10 -13.17 3.90 20.02
C LYS A 10 -14.03 4.07 18.77
N HIS A 11 -15.20 3.46 18.79
CA HIS A 11 -16.19 3.53 17.72
C HIS A 11 -17.42 4.31 18.14
N LYS A 12 -17.95 5.11 17.21
CA LYS A 12 -19.26 5.73 17.40
C LYS A 12 -20.34 4.73 16.99
N GLY A 13 -21.31 4.54 17.86
CA GLY A 13 -22.48 3.73 17.58
C GLY A 13 -23.72 4.35 18.23
N CYS A 14 -24.88 3.72 18.08
CA CYS A 14 -26.11 4.11 18.76
C CYS A 14 -26.46 3.08 19.83
N ASN A 15 -26.92 3.55 20.99
CA ASN A 15 -27.50 2.69 22.01
C ASN A 15 -28.90 2.22 21.56
N LYS A 16 -29.55 1.36 22.36
CA LYS A 16 -30.90 0.85 22.08
C LYS A 16 -31.98 1.95 21.97
N ASN A 17 -31.69 3.13 22.48
CA ASN A 17 -32.59 4.30 22.47
C ASN A 17 -32.30 5.24 21.27
N GLY A 18 -31.35 4.90 20.38
CA GLY A 18 -30.97 5.72 19.24
C GLY A 18 -29.99 6.87 19.57
N GLU A 19 -29.46 6.94 20.78
CA GLU A 19 -28.50 7.97 21.20
C GLU A 19 -27.08 7.59 20.80
N SER A 20 -26.30 8.56 20.34
CA SER A 20 -24.88 8.35 19.97
C SER A 20 -24.04 8.02 21.19
N GLN A 21 -23.33 6.90 21.15
CA GLN A 21 -22.45 6.45 22.21
C GLN A 21 -21.10 5.98 21.65
N LEU A 22 -20.03 6.16 22.44
CA LEU A 22 -18.71 5.62 22.12
C LEU A 22 -18.56 4.23 22.74
N TYR A 23 -18.21 3.28 21.89
CA TYR A 23 -17.88 1.91 22.29
C TYR A 23 -16.37 1.71 22.16
N SER A 24 -15.77 0.99 23.11
CA SER A 24 -14.38 0.54 23.02
C SER A 24 -14.36 -0.91 22.57
N LEU A 25 -13.57 -1.19 21.53
CA LEU A 25 -13.25 -2.54 21.10
C LEU A 25 -11.79 -2.83 21.41
N ASP A 26 -11.49 -4.05 21.78
CA ASP A 26 -10.11 -4.52 21.86
C ASP A 26 -9.53 -4.62 20.46
N LEU A 27 -8.21 -4.43 20.31
CA LEU A 27 -7.57 -4.47 19.01
C LEU A 27 -7.75 -5.84 18.32
N GLU A 28 -7.91 -6.91 19.09
CA GLU A 28 -8.16 -8.26 18.59
C GLU A 28 -9.55 -8.41 17.95
N ASP A 29 -10.51 -7.61 18.38
CA ASP A 29 -11.89 -7.59 17.85
C ASP A 29 -12.05 -6.68 16.64
N GLU A 30 -10.98 -5.96 16.24
CA GLU A 30 -10.97 -5.11 15.06
C GLU A 30 -10.83 -5.92 13.77
N SER A 31 -11.27 -5.33 12.66
CA SER A 31 -11.06 -5.91 11.33
C SER A 31 -9.56 -6.02 11.01
N ASP A 32 -9.18 -6.99 10.17
CA ASP A 32 -7.80 -7.17 9.71
C ASP A 32 -7.24 -5.89 9.10
N GLY A 33 -8.04 -5.18 8.30
CA GLY A 33 -7.66 -3.89 7.71
C GLY A 33 -7.38 -2.81 8.74
N THR A 34 -8.19 -2.71 9.79
CA THR A 34 -7.97 -1.77 10.90
C THR A 34 -6.68 -2.13 11.64
N ARG A 35 -6.46 -3.39 11.96
CA ARG A 35 -5.24 -3.88 12.63
C ARG A 35 -4.00 -3.59 11.78
N LYS A 36 -4.07 -3.86 10.49
CA LYS A 36 -2.97 -3.58 9.55
C LYS A 36 -2.66 -2.09 9.50
N LEU A 37 -3.68 -1.25 9.34
CA LEU A 37 -3.49 0.21 9.31
C LEU A 37 -2.86 0.71 10.63
N MET A 38 -3.34 0.26 11.77
CA MET A 38 -2.77 0.63 13.07
C MET A 38 -1.32 0.16 13.24
N SER A 39 -0.94 -0.94 12.62
CA SER A 39 0.45 -1.45 12.69
C SER A 39 1.40 -0.64 11.82
N ILE A 40 0.97 -0.18 10.64
CA ILE A 40 1.82 0.52 9.68
C ILE A 40 1.80 2.05 9.84
N ALA A 41 0.70 2.63 10.35
CA ALA A 41 0.53 4.07 10.46
C ALA A 41 1.64 4.77 11.26
N PRO A 42 2.13 4.25 12.39
CA PRO A 42 3.24 4.89 13.12
C PRO A 42 4.52 4.97 12.30
N ALA A 43 4.82 3.93 11.51
CA ALA A 43 5.99 3.91 10.63
C ALA A 43 5.84 4.94 9.49
N ILE A 44 4.67 5.02 8.86
CA ILE A 44 4.34 6.02 7.84
C ILE A 44 4.52 7.42 8.41
N GLU A 45 3.93 7.71 9.57
CA GLU A 45 3.99 9.01 10.22
C GLU A 45 5.44 9.39 10.58
N SER A 46 6.19 8.44 11.14
CA SER A 46 7.59 8.65 11.48
C SER A 46 8.43 9.05 10.26
N VAL A 47 8.29 8.33 9.13
CA VAL A 47 9.08 8.64 7.92
C VAL A 47 8.64 9.96 7.28
N LEU A 48 7.34 10.26 7.26
CA LEU A 48 6.84 11.54 6.72
C LEU A 48 7.29 12.74 7.55
N THR A 49 7.41 12.55 8.88
CA THR A 49 7.83 13.62 9.81
C THR A 49 9.35 13.84 9.82
N ASN A 50 10.13 12.76 9.73
CA ASN A 50 11.58 12.83 9.88
C ASN A 50 12.36 12.70 8.56
N GLY A 51 11.68 12.39 7.46
CA GLY A 51 12.32 11.95 6.22
C GLY A 51 12.73 10.49 6.27
N GLY A 52 13.29 9.98 5.19
CA GLY A 52 13.82 8.62 5.08
C GLY A 52 13.04 7.73 4.12
N VAL A 53 13.23 6.42 4.25
CA VAL A 53 12.65 5.42 3.35
C VAL A 53 11.87 4.38 4.16
N LEU A 54 10.63 4.11 3.75
CA LEU A 54 9.79 3.04 4.28
C LEU A 54 9.74 1.91 3.26
N LEU A 55 10.08 0.69 3.68
CA LEU A 55 9.97 -0.52 2.87
C LEU A 55 8.76 -1.34 3.34
N VAL A 56 7.87 -1.71 2.42
CA VAL A 56 6.65 -2.47 2.74
C VAL A 56 6.49 -3.63 1.78
N ASP A 57 6.48 -4.84 2.28
CA ASP A 57 6.13 -6.01 1.47
C ASP A 57 4.62 -6.26 1.50
N GLY A 58 4.00 -6.24 0.31
CA GLY A 58 2.56 -6.42 0.15
C GLY A 58 1.75 -5.29 0.80
N LEU A 59 1.87 -4.06 0.29
CA LEU A 59 1.18 -2.90 0.86
C LEU A 59 -0.34 -3.07 0.90
N GLU A 60 -0.93 -3.72 -0.11
CA GLU A 60 -2.37 -3.95 -0.22
C GLU A 60 -2.90 -5.05 0.69
N ARG A 61 -2.04 -5.89 1.28
CA ARG A 61 -2.49 -7.00 2.13
C ARG A 61 -3.33 -6.49 3.28
N GLU A 62 -4.55 -6.98 3.37
CA GLU A 62 -5.55 -6.65 4.40
C GLU A 62 -6.03 -5.18 4.37
N LEU A 63 -5.50 -4.33 3.48
CA LEU A 63 -5.95 -2.95 3.34
C LEU A 63 -7.01 -2.81 2.24
N HIS A 64 -8.03 -2.02 2.51
CA HIS A 64 -8.97 -1.63 1.46
C HIS A 64 -8.24 -0.79 0.39
N PRO A 65 -8.47 -0.99 -0.94
CA PRO A 65 -7.78 -0.27 -2.02
C PRO A 65 -7.76 1.25 -1.86
N LEU A 66 -8.84 1.85 -1.36
CA LEU A 66 -8.89 3.29 -1.09
C LEU A 66 -7.87 3.73 -0.02
N LEU A 67 -7.59 2.89 0.97
CA LEU A 67 -6.58 3.19 1.99
C LEU A 67 -5.16 3.11 1.41
N VAL A 68 -4.91 2.15 0.53
CA VAL A 68 -3.64 2.06 -0.20
C VAL A 68 -3.40 3.34 -1.00
N ASN A 69 -4.40 3.80 -1.75
CA ASN A 69 -4.33 5.05 -2.51
C ASN A 69 -4.05 6.26 -1.61
N VAL A 70 -4.70 6.33 -0.44
CA VAL A 70 -4.45 7.40 0.55
C VAL A 70 -3.01 7.37 1.04
N VAL A 71 -2.46 6.19 1.36
CA VAL A 71 -1.06 6.04 1.79
C VAL A 71 -0.12 6.55 0.70
N ILE A 72 -0.25 6.06 -0.54
CA ILE A 72 0.60 6.48 -1.66
C ILE A 72 0.51 7.99 -1.89
N SER A 73 -0.70 8.55 -1.90
CA SER A 73 -0.93 9.99 -2.09
C SER A 73 -0.25 10.85 -1.02
N LYS A 74 -0.15 10.37 0.24
CA LYS A 74 0.57 11.09 1.29
C LYS A 74 2.05 11.25 0.99
N PHE A 75 2.70 10.23 0.41
CA PHE A 75 4.11 10.31 0.02
C PHE A 75 4.34 11.21 -1.20
N GLN A 76 3.37 11.35 -2.08
CA GLN A 76 3.48 12.17 -3.29
C GLN A 76 3.18 13.66 -3.07
N SER A 77 2.45 14.00 -2.02
CA SER A 77 2.03 15.37 -1.74
C SER A 77 3.09 16.14 -0.95
N LYS A 78 3.59 17.24 -1.50
CA LYS A 78 4.51 18.15 -0.77
C LYS A 78 3.92 18.69 0.55
N LYS A 79 2.59 18.74 0.67
CA LYS A 79 1.92 19.20 1.89
C LYS A 79 2.07 18.19 3.02
N THR A 80 1.98 16.90 2.74
CA THR A 80 2.09 15.82 3.73
C THR A 80 3.48 15.21 3.83
N ASN A 81 4.33 15.46 2.82
CA ASN A 81 5.70 14.95 2.72
C ASN A 81 6.67 16.08 2.34
N PRO A 82 6.85 17.09 3.20
CA PRO A 82 7.73 18.23 2.90
C PRO A 82 9.21 17.84 2.87
N LEU A 83 9.60 16.78 3.57
CA LEU A 83 10.98 16.30 3.67
C LEU A 83 11.37 15.28 2.59
N GLY A 84 10.45 14.93 1.67
CA GLY A 84 10.74 14.02 0.58
C GLY A 84 10.98 12.56 1.03
N ALA A 85 10.29 12.12 2.08
CA ALA A 85 10.30 10.71 2.48
C ALA A 85 9.88 9.82 1.31
N GLN A 86 10.43 8.61 1.25
CA GLN A 86 10.14 7.65 0.18
C GLN A 86 9.43 6.43 0.72
N ILE A 87 8.54 5.85 -0.09
CA ILE A 87 7.99 4.53 0.15
C ILE A 87 8.35 3.61 -1.02
N VAL A 88 8.90 2.45 -0.72
CA VAL A 88 9.13 1.36 -1.66
C VAL A 88 8.28 0.20 -1.21
N PHE A 89 7.41 -0.30 -2.08
CA PHE A 89 6.52 -1.38 -1.71
C PHE A 89 6.37 -2.40 -2.83
N THR A 90 6.08 -3.64 -2.45
CA THR A 90 5.63 -4.68 -3.37
C THR A 90 4.11 -4.75 -3.36
N THR A 91 3.53 -5.15 -4.48
CA THR A 91 2.09 -5.38 -4.61
C THR A 91 1.79 -6.36 -5.74
N HIS A 92 0.69 -7.08 -5.63
CA HIS A 92 0.09 -7.84 -6.71
C HIS A 92 -1.24 -7.23 -7.20
N ASP A 93 -1.63 -6.09 -6.64
CA ASP A 93 -2.84 -5.38 -7.04
C ASP A 93 -2.63 -4.61 -8.35
N THR A 94 -3.22 -5.10 -9.43
CA THR A 94 -3.13 -4.49 -10.75
C THR A 94 -3.90 -3.16 -10.87
N GLU A 95 -4.78 -2.83 -9.93
CA GLU A 95 -5.45 -1.51 -9.90
C GLU A 95 -4.45 -0.37 -9.64
N LEU A 96 -3.33 -0.68 -8.98
CA LEU A 96 -2.25 0.29 -8.75
C LEU A 96 -1.43 0.60 -10.02
N LEU A 97 -1.64 -0.15 -11.13
CA LEU A 97 -1.07 0.19 -12.44
C LEU A 97 -1.81 1.38 -13.09
N ASN A 98 -2.27 2.30 -12.27
CA ASN A 98 -2.93 3.54 -12.67
C ASN A 98 -1.91 4.69 -12.70
N MET A 99 -1.66 5.23 -13.89
CA MET A 99 -0.67 6.29 -14.12
C MET A 99 -1.10 7.67 -13.58
N GLU A 100 -2.31 7.80 -13.09
CA GLU A 100 -2.74 9.00 -12.34
C GLU A 100 -2.18 9.00 -10.92
N LEU A 101 -1.99 7.79 -10.35
CA LEU A 101 -1.48 7.62 -8.98
C LEU A 101 0.03 7.38 -8.94
N ILE A 102 0.58 6.62 -9.89
CA ILE A 102 1.99 6.22 -9.90
C ILE A 102 2.60 6.60 -11.25
N ARG A 103 3.76 7.27 -11.25
CA ARG A 103 4.48 7.58 -12.49
C ARG A 103 5.19 6.34 -13.03
N LYS A 104 5.43 6.31 -14.33
CA LYS A 104 6.12 5.18 -15.01
C LYS A 104 7.51 4.91 -14.45
N ASP A 105 8.25 5.94 -14.12
CA ASP A 105 9.60 5.84 -13.55
C ASP A 105 9.61 5.25 -12.13
N GLN A 106 8.45 5.15 -11.49
CA GLN A 106 8.26 4.55 -10.17
C GLN A 106 7.79 3.08 -10.25
N LEU A 107 7.48 2.57 -11.46
CA LEU A 107 6.91 1.25 -11.65
C LEU A 107 7.97 0.25 -12.13
N TYR A 108 8.14 -0.80 -11.36
CA TYR A 108 9.03 -1.90 -11.65
C TYR A 108 8.28 -3.22 -11.64
N PHE A 109 8.72 -4.14 -12.48
CA PHE A 109 8.27 -5.53 -12.50
C PHE A 109 9.37 -6.46 -12.02
N VAL A 110 8.95 -7.54 -11.35
CA VAL A 110 9.83 -8.64 -10.96
C VAL A 110 9.36 -9.89 -11.70
N ASP A 111 10.19 -10.44 -12.56
CA ASP A 111 9.93 -11.72 -13.22
C ASP A 111 10.90 -12.79 -12.70
N LYS A 112 10.37 -13.99 -12.49
CA LYS A 112 11.17 -15.14 -12.05
C LYS A 112 11.39 -16.10 -13.20
N ASN A 113 12.65 -16.29 -13.57
CA ASN A 113 13.04 -17.28 -14.56
C ASN A 113 12.75 -18.70 -14.03
N GLN A 114 11.95 -19.45 -14.76
CA GLN A 114 11.55 -20.82 -14.36
C GLN A 114 12.68 -21.84 -14.49
N LYS A 115 13.72 -21.57 -15.30
CA LYS A 115 14.80 -22.53 -15.56
C LYS A 115 15.85 -22.53 -14.44
N ASP A 116 16.23 -21.38 -13.96
CA ASP A 116 17.31 -21.20 -12.98
C ASP A 116 16.83 -20.58 -11.65
N GLY A 117 15.55 -20.15 -11.59
CA GLY A 117 14.96 -19.55 -10.42
C GLY A 117 15.43 -18.12 -10.11
N ALA A 118 16.26 -17.53 -10.99
CA ALA A 118 16.71 -16.15 -10.84
C ALA A 118 15.55 -15.17 -11.02
N SER A 119 15.56 -14.09 -10.25
CA SER A 119 14.60 -13.00 -10.38
C SER A 119 15.26 -11.82 -11.07
N GLU A 120 14.54 -11.21 -12.01
CA GLU A 120 14.96 -10.02 -12.73
C GLU A 120 14.04 -8.85 -12.36
N LEU A 121 14.61 -7.70 -12.04
CA LEU A 121 13.91 -6.44 -11.77
C LEU A 121 14.14 -5.49 -12.94
N TYR A 122 13.06 -5.00 -13.55
CA TYR A 122 13.14 -4.07 -14.66
C TYR A 122 12.04 -3.01 -14.61
N SER A 123 12.31 -1.84 -15.17
CA SER A 123 11.37 -0.71 -15.19
C SER A 123 10.41 -0.83 -16.38
N ILE A 124 9.15 -0.42 -16.20
CA ILE A 124 8.20 -0.25 -17.31
C ILE A 124 8.73 0.75 -18.36
N SER A 125 9.61 1.67 -17.97
CA SER A 125 10.20 2.66 -18.87
C SER A 125 11.04 2.03 -19.99
N GLU A 126 11.56 0.83 -19.77
CA GLU A 126 12.37 0.09 -20.77
C GLU A 126 11.55 -0.39 -21.96
N PHE A 127 10.22 -0.47 -21.82
CA PHE A 127 9.32 -0.92 -22.89
C PHE A 127 8.88 0.19 -23.85
N GLY A 128 9.39 1.41 -23.73
CA GLY A 128 9.05 2.53 -24.63
C GLY A 128 7.54 2.85 -24.66
N THR A 129 6.83 2.61 -23.57
CA THR A 129 5.37 2.78 -23.49
C THR A 129 4.95 4.23 -23.71
N ARG A 130 3.90 4.46 -24.53
CA ARG A 130 3.35 5.80 -24.76
C ARG A 130 2.64 6.31 -23.51
N THR A 131 2.52 7.63 -23.36
CA THR A 131 1.86 8.27 -22.21
C THR A 131 0.39 7.89 -22.09
N THR A 132 -0.28 7.61 -23.21
CA THR A 132 -1.70 7.23 -23.29
C THR A 132 -1.93 5.72 -23.20
N GLU A 133 -0.88 4.92 -23.03
CA GLU A 133 -1.00 3.47 -22.99
C GLU A 133 -1.59 3.00 -21.65
N ASN A 134 -2.59 2.10 -21.73
CA ASN A 134 -3.15 1.45 -20.55
C ASN A 134 -2.21 0.35 -20.07
N ILE A 135 -1.36 0.68 -19.09
CA ILE A 135 -0.35 -0.21 -18.54
C ILE A 135 -0.96 -1.46 -17.92
N ARG A 136 -2.07 -1.31 -17.17
CA ARG A 136 -2.78 -2.44 -16.56
C ARG A 136 -3.22 -3.45 -17.61
N LYS A 137 -3.86 -2.98 -18.69
CA LYS A 137 -4.28 -3.86 -19.79
C LYS A 137 -3.09 -4.55 -20.45
N GLY A 138 -2.01 -3.82 -20.70
CA GLY A 138 -0.77 -4.37 -21.26
C GLY A 138 -0.18 -5.47 -20.37
N TYR A 139 -0.12 -5.23 -19.05
CA TYR A 139 0.37 -6.21 -18.09
C TYR A 139 -0.49 -7.49 -18.09
N LEU A 140 -1.82 -7.35 -17.98
CA LEU A 140 -2.74 -8.49 -17.96
C LEU A 140 -2.69 -9.32 -19.27
N LEU A 141 -2.29 -8.70 -20.38
CA LEU A 141 -2.05 -9.38 -21.67
C LEU A 141 -0.63 -9.95 -21.80
N GLY A 142 0.20 -9.87 -20.75
CA GLY A 142 1.57 -10.39 -20.75
C GLY A 142 2.57 -9.56 -21.53
N LYS A 143 2.22 -8.34 -21.99
CA LYS A 143 3.08 -7.48 -22.80
C LYS A 143 4.43 -7.17 -22.14
N TYR A 144 4.46 -7.08 -20.82
CA TYR A 144 5.64 -6.67 -20.06
C TYR A 144 6.31 -7.84 -19.33
N GLY A 145 5.83 -9.07 -19.50
CA GLY A 145 6.26 -10.20 -18.67
C GLY A 145 5.72 -10.12 -17.23
N ALA A 146 6.39 -10.79 -16.30
CA ALA A 146 6.08 -10.81 -14.86
C ALA A 146 4.62 -11.22 -14.53
N THR A 147 3.94 -11.88 -15.47
CA THR A 147 2.63 -12.47 -15.26
C THR A 147 2.74 -13.92 -14.81
N PRO A 148 1.83 -14.43 -13.95
CA PRO A 148 1.79 -15.85 -13.61
C PRO A 148 1.68 -16.68 -14.89
N ARG A 149 2.56 -17.66 -15.03
CA ARG A 149 2.53 -18.62 -16.14
C ARG A 149 1.82 -19.87 -15.64
N CYS A 150 0.59 -20.10 -16.11
CA CYS A 150 -0.18 -21.32 -15.86
C CYS A 150 0.23 -22.43 -16.80
#